data_33ad2747f36c4285cab05b86b476074f
#
_entry.id   33ad2747f36c4285cab05b86b476074f
#
_cell.length_a   1.000
_cell.length_b   1.000
_cell.length_c   1.000
_cell.angle_alpha   90.00
_cell.angle_beta   90.00
_cell.angle_gamma   90.00
#
_symmetry.space_group_name_H-M   'P 1'
#
loop_
_entity.id
_entity.type
_entity.pdbx_description
1 polymer ?
#
loop_
_entity_poly.entity_id
_entity_poly.type
_entity_poly.pdbx_seq_one_letter_code
_entity_poly.pdbx_strand_id
1 'polypeptide(L)'
;MIIPERPVLLTGASGTIGRLLTARLTALGWSLRATDIVPFLGELPPEVSFKLVDLEDRDAVQRSAEGCGLILHFGGVSTEQSFDAILGPNFRGCFHIYEAARREGARVVFPSSVHAVGLYERTAILDQDCSLRPDGHYGLSKAYGELLARMYWEKHAVESVLIRIGSVLPEVPDERILSTWISHDDFVRLIQRSAAAEHVACSVVWGASNNARSFWRRDARRLIGWEPLDSSDDQTERVRGRVTTDPVAERYQGGKFVSVDFTRSDFVPSSMFPQGD
;
A
#
# COMPACT_ATOMS: atom_id res chain seq x y z
N MET A 1 -6.68 19.90 -11.35
CA MET A 1 -5.47 19.05 -11.23
C MET A 1 -4.68 19.62 -10.06
N ILE A 2 -4.26 18.79 -9.10
CA ILE A 2 -3.53 19.28 -7.91
C ILE A 2 -2.10 18.80 -8.05
N ILE A 3 -1.18 19.76 -8.13
CA ILE A 3 0.27 19.53 -8.20
C ILE A 3 0.85 19.93 -6.85
N PRO A 4 1.61 19.05 -6.17
CA PRO A 4 2.30 19.42 -4.93
C PRO A 4 3.26 20.60 -5.15
N GLU A 5 3.25 21.58 -4.24
CA GLU A 5 4.12 22.76 -4.32
C GLU A 5 5.59 22.42 -4.08
N ARG A 6 5.86 21.43 -3.22
CA ARG A 6 7.19 20.94 -2.88
C ARG A 6 7.46 19.62 -3.62
N PRO A 7 8.73 19.29 -3.92
CA PRO A 7 9.07 18.01 -4.54
C PRO A 7 8.51 16.81 -3.78
N VAL A 8 8.24 15.72 -4.50
CA VAL A 8 7.72 14.46 -3.97
C VAL A 8 8.82 13.41 -4.03
N LEU A 9 9.15 12.80 -2.88
CA LEU A 9 10.01 11.63 -2.87
C LEU A 9 9.18 10.38 -3.20
N LEU A 10 9.60 9.63 -4.21
CA LEU A 10 9.06 8.31 -4.55
C LEU A 10 10.15 7.26 -4.32
N THR A 11 10.00 6.42 -3.29
CA THR A 11 10.87 5.25 -3.08
C THR A 11 10.28 4.02 -3.76
N GLY A 12 11.12 3.05 -4.14
CA GLY A 12 10.66 1.88 -4.87
C GLY A 12 10.26 2.18 -6.33
N ALA A 13 10.89 3.20 -6.92
CA ALA A 13 10.52 3.71 -8.25
C ALA A 13 10.71 2.70 -9.37
N SER A 14 11.64 1.75 -9.24
CA SER A 14 11.92 0.70 -10.22
C SER A 14 10.94 -0.49 -10.16
N GLY A 15 10.15 -0.58 -9.08
CA GLY A 15 9.10 -1.59 -8.93
C GLY A 15 7.89 -1.36 -9.85
N THR A 16 6.98 -2.33 -9.91
CA THR A 16 5.80 -2.27 -10.80
C THR A 16 4.93 -1.03 -10.51
N ILE A 17 4.58 -0.79 -9.25
CA ILE A 17 3.78 0.39 -8.86
C ILE A 17 4.61 1.67 -9.01
N GLY A 18 5.90 1.63 -8.63
CA GLY A 18 6.79 2.78 -8.74
C GLY A 18 6.91 3.31 -10.17
N ARG A 19 7.10 2.42 -11.16
CA ARG A 19 7.14 2.80 -12.58
C ARG A 19 5.81 3.37 -13.07
N LEU A 20 4.69 2.76 -12.67
CA LEU A 20 3.35 3.28 -12.97
C LEU A 20 3.21 4.71 -12.44
N LEU A 21 3.55 4.95 -11.18
CA LEU A 21 3.44 6.26 -10.55
C LEU A 21 4.42 7.27 -11.16
N THR A 22 5.67 6.85 -11.44
CA THR A 22 6.65 7.72 -12.11
C THR A 22 6.10 8.24 -13.42
N ALA A 23 5.63 7.35 -14.31
CA ALA A 23 5.09 7.75 -15.61
C ALA A 23 3.83 8.62 -15.49
N ARG A 24 2.88 8.22 -14.65
CA ARG A 24 1.57 8.88 -14.58
C ARG A 24 1.63 10.22 -13.84
N LEU A 25 2.37 10.31 -12.74
CA LEU A 25 2.47 11.55 -11.95
C LEU A 25 3.31 12.61 -12.66
N THR A 26 4.38 12.20 -13.34
CA THR A 26 5.18 13.14 -14.17
C THR A 26 4.34 13.71 -15.32
N ALA A 27 3.57 12.86 -16.01
CA ALA A 27 2.64 13.34 -17.04
C ALA A 27 1.58 14.33 -16.52
N LEU A 28 1.32 14.32 -15.21
CA LEU A 28 0.43 15.27 -14.51
C LEU A 28 1.19 16.51 -13.97
N GLY A 29 2.49 16.65 -14.29
CA GLY A 29 3.32 17.79 -13.91
C GLY A 29 3.91 17.73 -12.51
N TRP A 30 3.93 16.56 -11.85
CA TRP A 30 4.55 16.42 -10.53
C TRP A 30 6.07 16.42 -10.62
N SER A 31 6.73 17.16 -9.73
CA SER A 31 8.18 17.12 -9.55
C SER A 31 8.56 15.93 -8.68
N LEU A 32 9.08 14.86 -9.31
CA LEU A 32 9.45 13.63 -8.63
C LEU A 32 10.95 13.52 -8.40
N ARG A 33 11.31 13.16 -7.17
CA ARG A 33 12.61 12.64 -6.78
C ARG A 33 12.43 11.13 -6.55
N ALA A 34 12.91 10.32 -7.49
CA ALA A 34 12.74 8.88 -7.49
C ALA A 34 13.96 8.17 -6.90
N THR A 35 13.75 7.14 -6.11
CA THR A 35 14.81 6.30 -5.55
C THR A 35 14.45 4.83 -5.56
N ASP A 36 15.47 3.98 -5.70
CA ASP A 36 15.34 2.53 -5.55
C ASP A 36 16.71 1.95 -5.19
N ILE A 37 16.75 0.69 -4.75
CA ILE A 37 18.00 -0.07 -4.54
C ILE A 37 18.57 -0.60 -5.85
N VAL A 38 17.75 -0.70 -6.90
CA VAL A 38 18.14 -1.15 -8.25
C VAL A 38 17.94 -0.05 -9.27
N PRO A 39 18.68 -0.05 -10.40
CA PRO A 39 18.50 0.93 -11.47
C PRO A 39 17.06 0.97 -11.99
N PHE A 40 16.62 2.15 -12.43
CA PHE A 40 15.31 2.29 -13.07
C PHE A 40 15.27 1.54 -14.40
N LEU A 41 14.25 0.72 -14.60
CA LEU A 41 14.08 -0.06 -15.82
C LEU A 41 13.20 0.70 -16.81
N GLY A 42 13.76 0.99 -17.99
CA GLY A 42 13.11 1.75 -19.06
C GLY A 42 13.57 3.20 -19.10
N GLU A 43 12.89 4.03 -19.90
CA GLU A 43 13.19 5.45 -20.01
C GLU A 43 12.65 6.21 -18.80
N LEU A 44 13.53 6.93 -18.14
CA LEU A 44 13.16 7.84 -17.06
C LEU A 44 12.71 9.17 -17.69
N PRO A 45 11.52 9.71 -17.33
CA PRO A 45 11.13 11.04 -17.78
C PRO A 45 12.21 12.08 -17.43
N PRO A 46 12.56 13.01 -18.33
CA PRO A 46 13.70 13.93 -18.15
C PRO A 46 13.56 14.84 -16.92
N GLU A 47 12.35 15.07 -16.45
CA GLU A 47 12.05 15.87 -15.25
C GLU A 47 12.24 15.12 -13.95
N VAL A 48 12.42 13.80 -13.99
CA VAL A 48 12.58 12.95 -12.80
C VAL A 48 14.06 12.80 -12.45
N SER A 49 14.42 13.22 -11.26
CA SER A 49 15.76 12.86 -10.72
C SER A 49 15.69 11.47 -10.10
N PHE A 50 16.64 10.59 -10.47
CA PHE A 50 16.73 9.25 -9.92
C PHE A 50 18.07 9.02 -9.21
N LYS A 51 18.01 8.33 -8.04
CA LYS A 51 19.21 7.92 -7.29
C LYS A 51 19.05 6.50 -6.77
N LEU A 52 20.14 5.75 -6.79
CA LEU A 52 20.23 4.49 -6.05
C LEU A 52 20.31 4.78 -4.56
N VAL A 53 19.38 4.26 -3.79
CA VAL A 53 19.29 4.43 -2.34
C VAL A 53 18.84 3.15 -1.70
N ASP A 54 19.63 2.66 -0.76
CA ASP A 54 19.24 1.61 0.16
C ASP A 54 18.41 2.23 1.30
N LEU A 55 17.24 1.69 1.57
CA LEU A 55 16.39 2.16 2.68
C LEU A 55 17.03 1.92 4.06
N GLU A 56 17.99 1.02 4.16
CA GLU A 56 18.76 0.78 5.39
C GLU A 56 19.83 1.87 5.63
N ASP A 57 20.23 2.61 4.60
CA ASP A 57 21.09 3.80 4.76
C ASP A 57 20.25 5.01 5.19
N ARG A 58 20.20 5.24 6.51
CA ARG A 58 19.46 6.35 7.11
C ARG A 58 19.83 7.71 6.51
N ASP A 59 21.12 7.96 6.29
CA ASP A 59 21.57 9.27 5.83
C ASP A 59 21.25 9.48 4.35
N ALA A 60 21.32 8.43 3.53
CA ALA A 60 20.89 8.50 2.13
C ALA A 60 19.36 8.73 2.01
N VAL A 61 18.56 8.07 2.85
CA VAL A 61 17.11 8.32 2.93
C VAL A 61 16.83 9.76 3.33
N GLN A 62 17.51 10.28 4.37
CA GLN A 62 17.33 11.67 4.80
C GLN A 62 17.69 12.66 3.69
N ARG A 63 18.86 12.52 3.04
CA ARG A 63 19.26 13.37 1.91
C ARG A 63 18.27 13.32 0.75
N SER A 64 17.64 12.16 0.52
CA SER A 64 16.66 12.02 -0.54
C SER A 64 15.35 12.76 -0.24
N ALA A 65 14.98 12.88 1.02
CA ALA A 65 13.77 13.56 1.49
C ALA A 65 13.93 15.07 1.67
N GLU A 66 15.16 15.61 1.68
CA GLU A 66 15.41 17.05 1.90
C GLU A 66 14.54 17.93 1.00
N GLY A 67 13.79 18.86 1.60
CA GLY A 67 12.89 19.78 0.92
C GLY A 67 11.61 19.15 0.34
N CYS A 68 11.40 17.83 0.45
CA CYS A 68 10.16 17.19 0.00
C CYS A 68 8.99 17.49 0.95
N GLY A 69 7.80 17.71 0.39
CA GLY A 69 6.55 17.90 1.16
C GLY A 69 5.71 16.64 1.25
N LEU A 70 6.03 15.65 0.44
CA LEU A 70 5.31 14.38 0.36
C LEU A 70 6.31 13.25 0.10
N ILE A 71 6.10 12.13 0.78
CA ILE A 71 6.84 10.89 0.55
C ILE A 71 5.86 9.79 0.13
N LEU A 72 6.00 9.29 -1.09
CA LEU A 72 5.34 8.10 -1.61
C LEU A 72 6.28 6.92 -1.35
N HIS A 73 6.03 6.18 -0.25
CA HIS A 73 6.97 5.15 0.21
C HIS A 73 6.63 3.77 -0.34
N PHE A 74 7.00 3.49 -1.60
CA PHE A 74 6.77 2.20 -2.26
C PHE A 74 7.99 1.27 -2.27
N GLY A 75 9.11 1.68 -1.66
CA GLY A 75 10.30 0.84 -1.48
C GLY A 75 10.10 -0.26 -0.44
N GLY A 76 10.81 -1.35 -0.62
CA GLY A 76 10.80 -2.50 0.26
C GLY A 76 10.50 -3.81 -0.47
N VAL A 77 10.57 -4.92 0.27
CA VAL A 77 10.17 -6.25 -0.23
C VAL A 77 8.64 -6.31 -0.28
N SER A 78 8.08 -6.66 -1.45
CA SER A 78 6.63 -6.61 -1.71
C SER A 78 5.95 -7.98 -1.75
N THR A 79 6.68 -9.05 -1.44
CA THR A 79 6.21 -10.43 -1.41
C THR A 79 6.53 -11.09 -0.08
N GLU A 80 5.88 -12.21 0.23
CA GLU A 80 6.25 -13.02 1.38
C GLU A 80 7.65 -13.59 1.19
N GLN A 81 8.52 -13.38 2.17
CA GLN A 81 9.93 -13.79 2.22
C GLN A 81 10.31 -14.14 3.66
N SER A 82 11.56 -14.62 3.86
CA SER A 82 12.08 -14.82 5.21
C SER A 82 12.09 -13.53 6.02
N PHE A 83 12.00 -13.66 7.34
CA PHE A 83 12.03 -12.50 8.24
C PHE A 83 13.27 -11.63 8.01
N ASP A 84 14.44 -12.26 7.85
CA ASP A 84 15.71 -11.53 7.65
C ASP A 84 15.72 -10.72 6.34
N ALA A 85 15.12 -11.23 5.28
CA ALA A 85 15.01 -10.50 4.01
C ALA A 85 14.10 -9.28 4.11
N ILE A 86 13.09 -9.34 4.97
CA ILE A 86 12.09 -8.28 5.15
C ILE A 86 12.51 -7.27 6.24
N LEU A 87 13.28 -7.69 7.24
CA LEU A 87 13.64 -6.89 8.41
C LEU A 87 14.31 -5.57 8.04
N GLY A 88 15.33 -5.61 7.18
CA GLY A 88 16.06 -4.41 6.77
C GLY A 88 15.15 -3.42 6.02
N PRO A 89 14.72 -3.75 4.80
CA PRO A 89 14.02 -2.79 3.96
C PRO A 89 12.65 -2.39 4.49
N ASN A 90 11.87 -3.31 5.09
CA ASN A 90 10.48 -3.03 5.47
C ASN A 90 10.33 -2.49 6.89
N PHE A 91 11.15 -2.90 7.85
CA PHE A 91 11.05 -2.39 9.22
C PHE A 91 12.00 -1.21 9.44
N ARG A 92 13.32 -1.39 9.24
CA ARG A 92 14.28 -0.31 9.43
C ARG A 92 14.09 0.80 8.40
N GLY A 93 13.92 0.43 7.11
CA GLY A 93 13.67 1.38 6.04
C GLY A 93 12.41 2.20 6.28
N CYS A 94 11.31 1.58 6.70
CA CYS A 94 10.08 2.28 7.07
C CYS A 94 10.33 3.28 8.22
N PHE A 95 11.08 2.88 9.26
CA PHE A 95 11.46 3.78 10.34
C PHE A 95 12.29 4.98 9.83
N HIS A 96 13.26 4.76 8.94
CA HIS A 96 14.07 5.85 8.37
C HIS A 96 13.22 6.84 7.56
N ILE A 97 12.22 6.34 6.82
CA ILE A 97 11.25 7.16 6.08
C ILE A 97 10.45 8.06 7.04
N TYR A 98 9.93 7.51 8.14
CA TYR A 98 9.17 8.32 9.10
C TYR A 98 10.05 9.33 9.84
N GLU A 99 11.31 9.02 10.12
CA GLU A 99 12.28 9.97 10.66
C GLU A 99 12.58 11.11 9.66
N ALA A 100 12.74 10.78 8.38
CA ALA A 100 12.91 11.78 7.33
C ALA A 100 11.65 12.65 7.18
N ALA A 101 10.47 12.05 7.13
CA ALA A 101 9.20 12.78 7.06
C ALA A 101 9.01 13.75 8.24
N ARG A 102 9.35 13.31 9.46
CA ARG A 102 9.30 14.16 10.66
C ARG A 102 10.21 15.38 10.55
N ARG A 103 11.43 15.22 10.01
CA ARG A 103 12.41 16.32 9.87
C ARG A 103 11.99 17.33 8.80
N GLU A 104 11.40 16.85 7.71
CA GLU A 104 11.01 17.67 6.58
C GLU A 104 9.60 18.27 6.73
N GLY A 105 8.82 17.85 7.73
CA GLY A 105 7.40 18.17 7.82
C GLY A 105 6.62 17.62 6.62
N ALA A 106 7.01 16.45 6.13
CA ALA A 106 6.43 15.83 4.96
C ALA A 106 5.30 14.88 5.36
N ARG A 107 4.24 14.84 4.54
CA ARG A 107 3.20 13.79 4.61
C ARG A 107 3.74 12.49 4.03
N VAL A 108 3.29 11.35 4.57
CA VAL A 108 3.62 10.03 4.05
C VAL A 108 2.38 9.38 3.44
N VAL A 109 2.49 8.89 2.20
CA VAL A 109 1.56 7.89 1.66
C VAL A 109 2.24 6.54 1.79
N PHE A 110 1.71 5.73 2.70
CA PHE A 110 2.26 4.43 3.05
C PHE A 110 1.46 3.31 2.37
N PRO A 111 2.09 2.50 1.51
CA PRO A 111 1.46 1.33 0.91
C PRO A 111 1.37 0.21 1.95
N SER A 112 0.34 0.27 2.80
CA SER A 112 -0.09 -0.88 3.55
C SER A 112 -0.68 -1.93 2.59
N SER A 113 -1.24 -3.00 3.09
CA SER A 113 -1.66 -4.11 2.26
C SER A 113 -2.85 -4.84 2.87
N VAL A 114 -3.62 -5.54 2.03
CA VAL A 114 -4.56 -6.57 2.48
C VAL A 114 -3.87 -7.60 3.40
N HIS A 115 -2.57 -7.81 3.23
CA HIS A 115 -1.78 -8.75 4.03
C HIS A 115 -1.61 -8.32 5.50
N ALA A 116 -1.82 -7.05 5.84
CA ALA A 116 -1.90 -6.60 7.24
C ALA A 116 -3.13 -7.16 7.98
N VAL A 117 -4.14 -7.61 7.23
CA VAL A 117 -5.40 -8.19 7.71
C VAL A 117 -5.73 -9.52 7.01
N GLY A 118 -4.74 -10.15 6.37
CA GLY A 118 -4.91 -11.26 5.45
C GLY A 118 -5.50 -12.54 6.05
N LEU A 119 -5.38 -12.73 7.38
CA LEU A 119 -5.96 -13.89 8.11
C LEU A 119 -7.45 -13.75 8.44
N TYR A 120 -8.15 -12.73 7.93
CA TYR A 120 -9.60 -12.72 7.94
C TYR A 120 -10.17 -13.61 6.83
N GLU A 121 -11.27 -14.31 7.14
CA GLU A 121 -11.97 -15.12 6.14
C GLU A 121 -12.60 -14.22 5.05
N ARG A 122 -12.71 -14.72 3.83
CA ARG A 122 -13.35 -13.99 2.72
C ARG A 122 -14.83 -13.67 2.97
N THR A 123 -15.48 -14.39 3.87
CA THR A 123 -16.87 -14.16 4.29
C THR A 123 -17.00 -12.97 5.24
N ALA A 124 -15.89 -12.55 5.86
CA ALA A 124 -15.88 -11.40 6.76
C ALA A 124 -15.82 -10.08 5.96
N ILE A 125 -16.72 -9.16 6.27
CA ILE A 125 -16.71 -7.80 5.74
C ILE A 125 -16.02 -6.90 6.77
N LEU A 126 -14.91 -6.27 6.37
CA LEU A 126 -14.07 -5.49 7.25
C LEU A 126 -14.30 -3.99 7.05
N ASP A 127 -14.13 -3.21 8.11
CA ASP A 127 -13.91 -1.77 8.04
C ASP A 127 -12.45 -1.43 8.43
N GLN A 128 -12.11 -0.15 8.34
CA GLN A 128 -10.75 0.31 8.62
C GLN A 128 -10.27 0.01 10.04
N ASP A 129 -11.20 -0.10 11.01
CA ASP A 129 -10.91 -0.23 12.44
C ASP A 129 -10.79 -1.70 12.87
N CYS A 130 -10.90 -2.65 11.94
CA CYS A 130 -10.68 -4.06 12.23
C CYS A 130 -9.27 -4.31 12.79
N SER A 131 -9.13 -5.26 13.70
CA SER A 131 -7.84 -5.65 14.26
C SER A 131 -6.87 -6.09 13.18
N LEU A 132 -5.60 -5.71 13.31
CA LEU A 132 -4.54 -6.22 12.43
C LEU A 132 -4.38 -7.74 12.63
N ARG A 133 -4.42 -8.48 11.54
CA ARG A 133 -4.25 -9.95 11.49
C ARG A 133 -3.34 -10.31 10.30
N PRO A 134 -2.03 -10.00 10.42
CA PRO A 134 -1.09 -10.23 9.34
C PRO A 134 -0.95 -11.71 9.03
N ASP A 135 -0.80 -12.03 7.76
CA ASP A 135 -0.81 -13.39 7.21
C ASP A 135 0.59 -13.97 6.96
N GLY A 136 1.62 -13.19 7.18
CA GLY A 136 3.03 -13.59 7.03
C GLY A 136 3.97 -12.47 7.48
N HIS A 137 5.27 -12.63 7.25
CA HIS A 137 6.27 -11.62 7.60
C HIS A 137 6.08 -10.32 6.82
N TYR A 138 5.69 -10.43 5.53
CA TYR A 138 5.35 -9.26 4.73
C TYR A 138 4.12 -8.52 5.32
N GLY A 139 3.06 -9.25 5.60
CA GLY A 139 1.86 -8.69 6.26
C GLY A 139 2.18 -8.05 7.61
N LEU A 140 3.04 -8.70 8.42
CA LEU A 140 3.52 -8.17 9.69
C LEU A 140 4.28 -6.84 9.52
N SER A 141 5.12 -6.74 8.47
CA SER A 141 5.84 -5.49 8.17
C SER A 141 4.89 -4.34 7.80
N LYS A 142 3.78 -4.65 7.13
CA LYS A 142 2.76 -3.65 6.79
C LYS A 142 1.96 -3.22 8.02
N ALA A 143 1.59 -4.16 8.89
CA ALA A 143 0.98 -3.88 10.19
C ALA A 143 1.88 -3.01 11.09
N TYR A 144 3.19 -3.32 11.13
CA TYR A 144 4.19 -2.48 11.81
C TYR A 144 4.18 -1.05 11.27
N GLY A 145 4.18 -0.88 9.94
CA GLY A 145 4.14 0.45 9.32
C GLY A 145 2.89 1.25 9.67
N GLU A 146 1.73 0.62 9.79
CA GLU A 146 0.50 1.28 10.26
C GLU A 146 0.61 1.75 11.71
N LEU A 147 1.15 0.91 12.60
CA LEU A 147 1.37 1.27 14.01
C LEU A 147 2.44 2.36 14.16
N LEU A 148 3.50 2.29 13.37
CA LEU A 148 4.55 3.32 13.33
C LEU A 148 3.96 4.66 12.89
N ALA A 149 3.18 4.68 11.80
CA ALA A 149 2.50 5.87 11.31
C ALA A 149 1.62 6.53 12.38
N ARG A 150 0.84 5.71 13.09
CA ARG A 150 -0.01 6.18 14.19
C ARG A 150 0.82 6.85 15.28
N MET A 151 1.92 6.21 15.72
CA MET A 151 2.82 6.76 16.73
C MET A 151 3.43 8.10 16.27
N TYR A 152 3.85 8.19 14.98
CA TYR A 152 4.43 9.42 14.44
C TYR A 152 3.41 10.55 14.29
N TRP A 153 2.17 10.23 13.97
CA TRP A 153 1.08 11.19 13.99
C TRP A 153 0.85 11.74 15.42
N GLU A 154 0.66 10.87 16.39
CA GLU A 154 0.32 11.26 17.77
C GLU A 154 1.46 12.01 18.48
N LYS A 155 2.71 11.63 18.20
CA LYS A 155 3.89 12.23 18.86
C LYS A 155 4.49 13.40 18.10
N HIS A 156 4.36 13.42 16.79
CA HIS A 156 5.14 14.33 15.93
C HIS A 156 4.31 15.03 14.86
N ALA A 157 3.00 14.81 14.84
CA ALA A 157 2.07 15.36 13.84
C ALA A 157 2.46 15.03 12.37
N VAL A 158 3.15 13.90 12.13
CA VAL A 158 3.43 13.43 10.78
C VAL A 158 2.17 12.82 10.20
N GLU A 159 1.53 13.54 9.28
CA GLU A 159 0.33 13.06 8.60
C GLU A 159 0.63 11.86 7.69
N SER A 160 -0.28 10.88 7.66
CA SER A 160 -0.12 9.68 6.84
C SER A 160 -1.44 9.20 6.25
N VAL A 161 -1.43 8.82 4.96
CA VAL A 161 -2.48 8.02 4.34
C VAL A 161 -1.97 6.59 4.18
N LEU A 162 -2.59 5.66 4.91
CA LEU A 162 -2.24 4.25 4.94
C LEU A 162 -3.17 3.52 3.98
N ILE A 163 -2.65 3.12 2.82
CA ILE A 163 -3.45 2.46 1.80
C ILE A 163 -3.31 0.95 1.97
N ARG A 164 -4.32 0.27 2.51
CA ARG A 164 -4.40 -1.19 2.48
C ARG A 164 -4.70 -1.63 1.06
N ILE A 165 -3.63 -1.77 0.29
CA ILE A 165 -3.71 -2.09 -1.14
C ILE A 165 -4.21 -3.53 -1.31
N GLY A 166 -5.23 -3.70 -2.15
CA GLY A 166 -5.65 -5.00 -2.65
C GLY A 166 -4.72 -5.48 -3.77
N SER A 167 -5.14 -5.31 -5.01
CA SER A 167 -4.38 -5.78 -6.18
C SER A 167 -4.38 -4.74 -7.29
N VAL A 168 -3.26 -4.01 -7.43
CA VAL A 168 -3.06 -3.03 -8.51
C VAL A 168 -2.64 -3.79 -9.77
N LEU A 169 -3.61 -4.09 -10.62
CA LEU A 169 -3.42 -4.91 -11.82
C LEU A 169 -4.19 -4.32 -13.01
N PRO A 170 -3.68 -4.48 -14.25
CA PRO A 170 -4.42 -4.03 -15.44
C PRO A 170 -5.71 -4.82 -15.64
N GLU A 171 -5.74 -6.09 -15.24
CA GLU A 171 -6.88 -7.00 -15.36
C GLU A 171 -6.97 -7.93 -14.15
N VAL A 172 -8.19 -8.44 -13.90
CA VAL A 172 -8.45 -9.43 -12.84
C VAL A 172 -8.00 -10.82 -13.31
N PRO A 173 -7.11 -11.53 -12.62
CA PRO A 173 -6.63 -12.85 -13.02
C PRO A 173 -7.53 -14.03 -12.57
N ASP A 174 -8.21 -13.89 -11.44
CA ASP A 174 -9.01 -14.95 -10.79
C ASP A 174 -10.19 -14.37 -9.99
N GLU A 175 -11.11 -15.24 -9.50
CA GLU A 175 -12.32 -14.80 -8.79
C GLU A 175 -12.03 -14.08 -7.46
N ARG A 176 -10.96 -14.41 -6.75
CA ARG A 176 -10.60 -13.72 -5.50
C ARG A 176 -10.26 -12.26 -5.75
N ILE A 177 -9.56 -11.99 -6.82
CA ILE A 177 -9.11 -10.64 -7.16
C ILE A 177 -10.29 -9.73 -7.55
N LEU A 178 -11.45 -10.28 -7.95
CA LEU A 178 -12.67 -9.47 -8.11
C LEU A 178 -13.03 -8.67 -6.85
N SER A 179 -12.68 -9.17 -5.67
CA SER A 179 -12.97 -8.49 -4.40
C SER A 179 -11.93 -7.42 -4.03
N THR A 180 -10.69 -7.54 -4.52
CA THR A 180 -9.54 -6.75 -4.07
C THR A 180 -8.91 -5.89 -5.17
N TRP A 181 -9.40 -6.01 -6.41
CA TRP A 181 -8.82 -5.30 -7.55
C TRP A 181 -8.97 -3.78 -7.43
N ILE A 182 -7.91 -3.09 -7.83
CA ILE A 182 -7.95 -1.65 -8.08
C ILE A 182 -7.32 -1.39 -9.45
N SER A 183 -8.01 -0.62 -10.29
CA SER A 183 -7.47 -0.20 -11.58
C SER A 183 -6.26 0.72 -11.41
N HIS A 184 -5.41 0.80 -12.43
CA HIS A 184 -4.32 1.75 -12.45
C HIS A 184 -4.82 3.22 -12.34
N ASP A 185 -5.95 3.53 -12.97
CA ASP A 185 -6.52 4.88 -12.96
C ASP A 185 -7.10 5.25 -11.58
N ASP A 186 -7.85 4.35 -10.94
CA ASP A 186 -8.31 4.56 -9.57
C ASP A 186 -7.15 4.68 -8.60
N PHE A 187 -6.10 3.87 -8.78
CA PHE A 187 -4.93 3.93 -7.91
C PHE A 187 -4.20 5.28 -8.03
N VAL A 188 -3.99 5.77 -9.26
CA VAL A 188 -3.38 7.10 -9.47
C VAL A 188 -4.26 8.21 -8.90
N ARG A 189 -5.59 8.15 -9.07
CA ARG A 189 -6.53 9.10 -8.44
C ARG A 189 -6.44 9.06 -6.91
N LEU A 190 -6.31 7.86 -6.32
CA LEU A 190 -6.14 7.69 -4.87
C LEU A 190 -4.86 8.38 -4.38
N ILE A 191 -3.73 8.21 -5.07
CA ILE A 191 -2.47 8.89 -4.74
C ILE A 191 -2.62 10.41 -4.84
N GLN A 192 -3.25 10.92 -5.91
CA GLN A 192 -3.48 12.35 -6.07
C GLN A 192 -4.35 12.94 -4.94
N ARG A 193 -5.42 12.24 -4.54
CA ARG A 193 -6.29 12.66 -3.45
C ARG A 193 -5.60 12.60 -2.09
N SER A 194 -4.79 11.56 -1.85
CA SER A 194 -3.96 11.44 -0.64
C SER A 194 -2.97 12.60 -0.49
N ALA A 195 -2.42 13.08 -1.61
CA ALA A 195 -1.52 14.23 -1.62
C ALA A 195 -2.24 15.56 -1.40
N ALA A 196 -3.44 15.70 -1.96
CA ALA A 196 -4.17 16.96 -2.09
C ALA A 196 -5.07 17.28 -0.89
N ALA A 197 -5.46 16.31 -0.10
CA ALA A 197 -6.32 16.53 1.06
C ALA A 197 -5.65 17.48 2.06
N GLU A 198 -6.43 18.43 2.59
CA GLU A 198 -5.91 19.46 3.49
C GLU A 198 -5.34 18.84 4.77
N HIS A 199 -6.14 18.01 5.43
CA HIS A 199 -5.75 17.28 6.64
C HIS A 199 -6.15 15.81 6.52
N VAL A 200 -5.18 14.93 6.81
CA VAL A 200 -5.41 13.48 6.72
C VAL A 200 -5.15 12.74 8.04
N ALA A 201 -4.57 13.40 9.04
CA ALA A 201 -4.17 12.76 10.30
C ALA A 201 -3.37 11.46 10.05
N CYS A 202 -3.82 10.33 10.62
CA CYS A 202 -3.33 9.00 10.30
C CYS A 202 -4.51 8.15 9.82
N SER A 203 -4.79 8.22 8.52
CA SER A 203 -5.99 7.68 7.90
C SER A 203 -5.75 6.38 7.17
N VAL A 204 -6.60 5.38 7.40
CA VAL A 204 -6.59 4.10 6.67
C VAL A 204 -7.61 4.15 5.54
N VAL A 205 -7.20 3.75 4.34
CA VAL A 205 -8.05 3.67 3.14
C VAL A 205 -7.87 2.31 2.48
N TRP A 206 -8.98 1.70 2.05
CA TRP A 206 -8.94 0.49 1.25
C TRP A 206 -8.56 0.82 -0.20
N GLY A 207 -7.43 0.26 -0.65
CA GLY A 207 -6.97 0.38 -2.03
C GLY A 207 -7.67 -0.63 -2.94
N ALA A 208 -8.95 -0.40 -3.21
CA ALA A 208 -9.76 -1.21 -4.12
C ALA A 208 -10.72 -0.32 -4.93
N SER A 209 -11.00 -0.69 -6.18
CA SER A 209 -12.03 -0.08 -7.00
C SER A 209 -13.43 -0.37 -6.44
N ASN A 210 -14.48 0.16 -7.08
CA ASN A 210 -15.86 0.00 -6.61
C ASN A 210 -16.42 -1.39 -6.94
N ASN A 211 -15.80 -2.42 -6.38
CA ASN A 211 -16.10 -3.82 -6.65
C ASN A 211 -17.31 -4.30 -5.84
N ALA A 212 -18.34 -4.85 -6.49
CA ALA A 212 -19.53 -5.38 -5.81
C ALA A 212 -19.20 -6.55 -4.84
N ARG A 213 -18.12 -7.29 -5.11
CA ARG A 213 -17.65 -8.41 -4.29
C ARG A 213 -16.61 -8.00 -3.24
N SER A 214 -16.44 -6.68 -2.94
CA SER A 214 -15.45 -6.21 -1.98
C SER A 214 -15.60 -6.86 -0.61
N PHE A 215 -14.49 -7.24 0.00
CA PHE A 215 -14.43 -7.69 1.40
C PHE A 215 -14.50 -6.51 2.38
N TRP A 216 -14.45 -5.28 1.88
CA TRP A 216 -14.21 -4.08 2.66
C TRP A 216 -15.33 -3.07 2.46
N ARG A 217 -15.62 -2.35 3.53
CA ARG A 217 -16.61 -1.27 3.53
C ARG A 217 -15.99 0.01 4.11
N ARG A 218 -16.55 0.66 5.02
CA ARG A 218 -16.15 1.96 5.60
C ARG A 218 -14.64 2.15 5.80
N ASP A 219 -14.14 3.28 5.34
CA ASP A 219 -12.77 3.76 5.53
C ASP A 219 -12.71 5.28 5.48
N ALA A 220 -11.49 5.85 5.52
CA ALA A 220 -11.26 7.29 5.52
C ALA A 220 -11.32 7.94 4.12
N ARG A 221 -11.79 7.24 3.06
CA ARG A 221 -11.83 7.78 1.68
C ARG A 221 -12.53 9.13 1.56
N ARG A 222 -13.59 9.38 2.35
CA ARG A 222 -14.30 10.66 2.35
C ARG A 222 -13.43 11.79 2.89
N LEU A 223 -12.56 11.53 3.86
CA LEU A 223 -11.65 12.53 4.42
C LEU A 223 -10.65 13.04 3.38
N ILE A 224 -10.18 12.15 2.51
CA ILE A 224 -9.26 12.51 1.42
C ILE A 224 -9.99 12.91 0.12
N GLY A 225 -11.32 12.88 0.12
CA GLY A 225 -12.13 13.24 -1.04
C GLY A 225 -11.93 12.29 -2.23
N TRP A 226 -11.69 10.99 -1.96
CA TRP A 226 -11.50 9.99 -2.99
C TRP A 226 -12.71 9.06 -3.11
N GLU A 227 -13.13 8.82 -4.36
CA GLU A 227 -14.11 7.80 -4.71
C GLU A 227 -13.59 7.02 -5.91
N PRO A 228 -13.61 5.67 -5.88
CA PRO A 228 -13.25 4.85 -7.03
C PRO A 228 -14.32 4.98 -8.12
N LEU A 229 -13.88 5.01 -9.37
CA LEU A 229 -14.75 5.12 -10.53
C LEU A 229 -14.86 3.81 -11.32
N ASP A 230 -13.84 2.96 -11.21
CA ASP A 230 -13.78 1.69 -11.92
C ASP A 230 -14.32 0.55 -11.07
N SER A 231 -14.67 -0.57 -11.69
CA SER A 231 -15.15 -1.80 -11.03
C SER A 231 -14.55 -3.03 -11.71
N SER A 232 -14.42 -4.11 -10.95
CA SER A 232 -14.07 -5.43 -11.47
C SER A 232 -15.27 -6.21 -12.02
N ASP A 233 -16.47 -5.68 -11.87
CA ASP A 233 -17.71 -6.43 -12.07
C ASP A 233 -17.91 -6.89 -13.52
N ASP A 234 -17.49 -6.08 -14.49
CA ASP A 234 -17.49 -6.39 -15.92
C ASP A 234 -16.50 -7.51 -16.30
N GLN A 235 -15.54 -7.83 -15.43
CA GLN A 235 -14.58 -8.90 -15.63
C GLN A 235 -15.02 -10.26 -15.03
N THR A 236 -16.17 -10.31 -14.37
CA THR A 236 -16.66 -11.49 -13.65
C THR A 236 -16.76 -12.73 -14.55
N GLU A 237 -17.36 -12.58 -15.74
CA GLU A 237 -17.52 -13.70 -16.68
C GLU A 237 -16.18 -14.25 -17.19
N ARG A 238 -15.18 -13.36 -17.37
CA ARG A 238 -13.85 -13.73 -17.86
C ARG A 238 -13.09 -14.64 -16.90
N VAL A 239 -13.33 -14.49 -15.60
CA VAL A 239 -12.62 -15.24 -14.55
C VAL A 239 -13.46 -16.29 -13.85
N ARG A 240 -14.70 -16.51 -14.31
CA ARG A 240 -15.62 -17.51 -13.72
C ARG A 240 -14.94 -18.89 -13.65
N GLY A 241 -14.96 -19.50 -12.47
CA GLY A 241 -14.34 -20.79 -12.19
C GLY A 241 -12.81 -20.76 -12.04
N ARG A 242 -12.16 -19.61 -12.17
CA ARG A 242 -10.72 -19.49 -11.89
C ARG A 242 -10.47 -19.31 -10.40
N VAL A 243 -10.52 -20.45 -9.68
CA VAL A 243 -10.29 -20.54 -8.25
C VAL A 243 -9.02 -21.33 -7.96
N THR A 244 -8.40 -21.10 -6.80
CA THR A 244 -7.26 -21.92 -6.37
C THR A 244 -7.74 -23.25 -5.79
N THR A 245 -6.92 -24.30 -5.94
CA THR A 245 -7.15 -25.60 -5.28
C THR A 245 -6.59 -25.65 -3.87
N ASP A 246 -5.85 -24.63 -3.45
CA ASP A 246 -5.33 -24.50 -2.10
C ASP A 246 -6.44 -24.03 -1.14
N PRO A 247 -6.88 -24.89 -0.18
CA PRO A 247 -8.00 -24.56 0.69
C PRO A 247 -7.72 -23.42 1.67
N VAL A 248 -6.46 -23.22 2.06
CA VAL A 248 -6.06 -22.10 2.93
C VAL A 248 -6.14 -20.80 2.14
N ALA A 249 -5.51 -20.75 0.96
CA ALA A 249 -5.57 -19.59 0.08
C ALA A 249 -7.00 -19.25 -0.35
N GLU A 250 -7.89 -20.25 -0.52
CA GLU A 250 -9.30 -20.05 -0.88
C GLU A 250 -10.13 -19.48 0.28
N ARG A 251 -9.76 -19.80 1.52
CA ARG A 251 -10.51 -19.40 2.71
C ARG A 251 -10.27 -17.94 3.11
N TYR A 252 -9.02 -17.47 3.05
CA TYR A 252 -8.61 -16.20 3.64
C TYR A 252 -8.46 -15.06 2.63
N GLN A 253 -8.65 -13.82 3.09
CA GLN A 253 -8.54 -12.61 2.25
C GLN A 253 -7.12 -12.43 1.67
N GLY A 254 -6.07 -12.81 2.39
CA GLY A 254 -4.68 -12.73 1.94
C GLY A 254 -4.32 -13.73 0.82
N GLY A 255 -5.14 -14.78 0.61
CA GLY A 255 -4.92 -15.74 -0.47
C GLY A 255 -3.63 -16.53 -0.30
N LYS A 256 -2.84 -16.65 -1.37
CA LYS A 256 -1.63 -17.50 -1.40
C LYS A 256 -0.57 -17.16 -0.35
N PHE A 257 -0.48 -15.94 0.13
CA PHE A 257 0.49 -15.57 1.16
C PHE A 257 0.16 -16.24 2.49
N VAL A 258 -1.14 -16.39 2.81
CA VAL A 258 -1.59 -17.10 4.02
C VAL A 258 -1.10 -18.56 4.04
N SER A 259 -1.00 -19.19 2.87
CA SER A 259 -0.61 -20.61 2.78
C SER A 259 0.86 -20.88 3.06
N VAL A 260 1.70 -19.85 2.95
CA VAL A 260 3.15 -20.00 3.24
C VAL A 260 3.32 -20.29 4.73
N ASP A 261 3.96 -21.42 5.03
CA ASP A 261 4.23 -21.91 6.40
C ASP A 261 2.96 -22.04 7.28
N PHE A 262 1.79 -22.26 6.68
CA PHE A 262 0.55 -22.47 7.43
C PHE A 262 0.49 -23.90 7.97
N THR A 263 0.64 -24.04 9.30
CA THR A 263 0.80 -25.35 9.96
C THR A 263 -0.40 -25.77 10.82
N ARG A 264 -1.42 -24.91 10.94
CA ARG A 264 -2.62 -25.27 11.73
C ARG A 264 -3.48 -26.31 11.01
N SER A 265 -3.99 -27.28 11.76
CA SER A 265 -5.01 -28.23 11.29
C SER A 265 -6.44 -27.71 11.47
N ASP A 266 -6.63 -26.67 12.32
CA ASP A 266 -7.90 -25.99 12.61
C ASP A 266 -7.83 -24.52 12.22
N PHE A 267 -8.97 -23.88 12.03
CA PHE A 267 -9.02 -22.47 11.65
C PHE A 267 -9.55 -21.61 12.82
N VAL A 268 -8.90 -20.44 13.02
CA VAL A 268 -9.37 -19.45 13.99
C VAL A 268 -10.55 -18.69 13.38
N PRO A 269 -11.76 -18.75 13.93
CA PRO A 269 -12.89 -18.00 13.43
C PRO A 269 -12.64 -16.49 13.46
N SER A 270 -13.06 -15.78 12.43
CA SER A 270 -12.94 -14.32 12.37
C SER A 270 -13.71 -13.63 13.51
N SER A 271 -14.79 -14.26 14.00
CA SER A 271 -15.58 -13.77 15.13
C SER A 271 -14.83 -13.69 16.47
N MET A 272 -13.65 -14.33 16.58
CA MET A 272 -12.79 -14.17 17.77
C MET A 272 -12.06 -12.81 17.81
N PHE A 273 -12.14 -12.03 16.74
CA PHE A 273 -11.49 -10.72 16.65
C PHE A 273 -12.54 -9.65 16.34
N PRO A 274 -12.44 -8.46 16.95
CA PRO A 274 -13.35 -7.35 16.65
C PRO A 274 -13.42 -7.07 15.15
N GLN A 275 -14.64 -6.91 14.64
CA GLN A 275 -14.90 -6.60 13.22
C GLN A 275 -15.15 -5.12 12.97
N GLY A 276 -15.09 -4.28 14.01
CA GLY A 276 -15.58 -2.90 13.96
C GLY A 276 -17.13 -2.85 13.83
N ASP A 277 -17.78 -1.98 14.52
CA ASP A 277 -19.24 -1.76 14.47
C ASP A 277 -19.68 -1.01 13.22
#